data_6ea5112e7d0e6b1df67a65a371053ed0
#
_entry.id   6ea5112e7d0e6b1df67a65a371053ed0
#
_cell.length_a   1.000
_cell.length_b   1.000
_cell.length_c   1.000
_cell.angle_alpha   90.00
_cell.angle_beta   90.00
_cell.angle_gamma   90.00
#
_symmetry.space_group_name_H-M   'P 1'
#
loop_
_entity.id
_entity.type
_entity.pdbx_description
1 polymer ?
#
loop_
_entity_poly.entity_id
_entity_poly.type
_entity_poly.pdbx_seq_one_letter_code
_entity_poly.pdbx_strand_id
1 'polypeptide(L)'
;FYVPNTRSAVRINGMQRLQGEVVISDITRTHWADSYRATVAPGTTPIAGKPATELDLTATDPDNVYPTIKLWVTPDTDVPVRAQFFLASGLLFRSADFSAPVDANGRKVIRKITYRNEVEKQRASVVDILDGQPRKIPSGWFNPDTLADGQ
;
A
#
# COMPACT_ATOMS: atom_id res chain seq x y z
N PHE A 1 -13.95 -6.62 -9.35
CA PHE A 1 -13.80 -8.04 -9.64
C PHE A 1 -14.90 -8.49 -10.58
N TYR A 2 -14.54 -9.11 -11.69
CA TYR A 2 -15.48 -9.70 -12.64
C TYR A 2 -15.76 -11.16 -12.28
N VAL A 3 -17.05 -11.52 -12.20
CA VAL A 3 -17.49 -12.89 -11.93
C VAL A 3 -17.98 -13.52 -13.23
N PRO A 4 -17.21 -14.43 -13.86
CA PRO A 4 -17.54 -14.98 -15.19
C PRO A 4 -18.89 -15.68 -15.24
N ASN A 5 -19.26 -16.42 -14.18
CA ASN A 5 -20.51 -17.19 -14.12
C ASN A 5 -21.77 -16.33 -14.14
N THR A 6 -21.72 -15.15 -13.57
CA THR A 6 -22.86 -14.20 -13.53
C THR A 6 -22.70 -13.07 -14.53
N ARG A 7 -21.58 -13.00 -15.26
CA ARG A 7 -21.22 -11.92 -16.20
C ARG A 7 -21.39 -10.53 -15.57
N SER A 8 -21.04 -10.40 -14.31
CA SER A 8 -21.22 -9.15 -13.56
C SER A 8 -19.92 -8.68 -12.92
N ALA A 9 -19.74 -7.35 -12.88
CA ALA A 9 -18.68 -6.73 -12.11
C ALA A 9 -19.17 -6.51 -10.67
N VAL A 10 -18.39 -6.97 -9.69
CA VAL A 10 -18.67 -6.78 -8.27
C VAL A 10 -17.65 -5.81 -7.69
N ARG A 11 -18.13 -4.75 -7.02
CA ARG A 11 -17.27 -3.82 -6.31
C ARG A 11 -16.66 -4.53 -5.10
N ILE A 12 -15.34 -4.50 -4.98
CA ILE A 12 -14.61 -5.10 -3.87
C ILE A 12 -14.31 -4.01 -2.84
N ASN A 13 -14.50 -4.35 -1.56
CA ASN A 13 -14.05 -3.49 -0.47
C ASN A 13 -12.52 -3.59 -0.33
N GLY A 14 -11.82 -2.45 -0.25
CA GLY A 14 -10.37 -2.39 -0.08
C GLY A 14 -9.85 -3.11 1.16
N MET A 15 -10.68 -3.27 2.20
CA MET A 15 -10.37 -4.03 3.43
C MET A 15 -10.54 -5.53 3.29
N GLN A 16 -11.09 -6.01 2.16
CA GLN A 16 -11.23 -7.45 1.94
C GLN A 16 -9.85 -8.13 1.94
N ARG A 17 -9.71 -9.16 2.76
CA ARG A 17 -8.48 -9.96 2.80
C ARG A 17 -8.27 -10.69 1.48
N LEU A 18 -7.07 -10.58 0.96
CA LEU A 18 -6.63 -11.31 -0.23
C LEU A 18 -6.05 -12.67 0.18
N GLN A 19 -5.03 -12.62 1.05
CA GLN A 19 -4.40 -13.80 1.65
C GLN A 19 -3.69 -13.40 2.94
N GLY A 20 -3.87 -14.18 4.01
CA GLY A 20 -3.28 -13.88 5.31
C GLY A 20 -3.72 -12.50 5.82
N GLU A 21 -2.76 -11.64 6.13
CA GLU A 21 -3.01 -10.27 6.59
C GLU A 21 -3.00 -9.22 5.46
N VAL A 22 -2.77 -9.63 4.21
CA VAL A 22 -2.77 -8.73 3.06
C VAL A 22 -4.21 -8.45 2.63
N VAL A 23 -4.56 -7.17 2.50
CA VAL A 23 -5.86 -6.73 1.98
C VAL A 23 -5.69 -6.13 0.58
N ILE A 24 -6.78 -6.03 -0.17
CA ILE A 24 -6.75 -5.57 -1.56
C ILE A 24 -6.12 -4.19 -1.69
N SER A 25 -6.42 -3.27 -0.77
CA SER A 25 -5.87 -1.91 -0.79
C SER A 25 -4.34 -1.86 -0.63
N ASP A 26 -3.72 -2.86 0.01
CA ASP A 26 -2.26 -2.90 0.16
C ASP A 26 -1.53 -3.03 -1.18
N ILE A 27 -2.21 -3.61 -2.17
CA ILE A 27 -1.66 -3.87 -3.50
C ILE A 27 -2.16 -2.86 -4.53
N THR A 28 -3.44 -2.42 -4.42
CA THR A 28 -4.08 -1.60 -5.44
C THR A 28 -3.99 -0.10 -5.17
N ARG A 29 -3.79 0.33 -3.92
CA ARG A 29 -3.75 1.74 -3.51
C ARG A 29 -2.37 2.14 -2.98
N THR A 30 -1.34 1.97 -3.79
CA THR A 30 0.05 2.29 -3.45
C THR A 30 0.48 3.70 -3.84
N HIS A 31 -0.35 4.46 -4.57
CA HIS A 31 -0.11 5.85 -4.97
C HIS A 31 -0.58 6.82 -3.88
N TRP A 32 0.14 6.87 -2.77
CA TRP A 32 -0.23 7.72 -1.62
C TRP A 32 -0.15 9.21 -1.94
N ALA A 33 0.76 9.62 -2.83
CA ALA A 33 0.90 11.02 -3.23
C ALA A 33 -0.39 11.62 -3.83
N ASP A 34 -1.18 10.81 -4.52
CA ASP A 34 -2.43 11.25 -5.16
C ASP A 34 -3.62 11.27 -4.19
N SER A 35 -3.53 10.48 -3.11
CA SER A 35 -4.66 10.19 -2.22
C SER A 35 -4.49 10.76 -0.81
N TYR A 36 -3.31 11.31 -0.49
CA TYR A 36 -3.00 11.82 0.85
C TYR A 36 -2.28 13.16 0.79
N ARG A 37 -2.56 14.01 1.77
CA ARG A 37 -1.75 15.19 2.08
C ARG A 37 -0.71 14.81 3.12
N ALA A 38 0.55 15.10 2.84
CA ALA A 38 1.66 14.82 3.73
C ALA A 38 2.05 16.05 4.55
N THR A 39 2.36 15.84 5.82
CA THR A 39 3.01 16.81 6.71
C THR A 39 4.27 16.15 7.27
N VAL A 40 5.40 16.85 7.19
CA VAL A 40 6.68 16.37 7.72
C VAL A 40 6.73 16.62 9.22
N ALA A 41 6.94 15.58 10.02
CA ALA A 41 7.18 15.73 11.45
C ALA A 41 8.59 16.30 11.71
N PRO A 42 8.78 17.11 12.76
CA PRO A 42 10.10 17.68 13.07
C PRO A 42 11.08 16.58 13.52
N GLY A 43 12.32 16.69 13.02
CA GLY A 43 13.41 15.79 13.38
C GLY A 43 13.39 14.45 12.65
N THR A 44 14.16 13.50 13.18
CA THR A 44 14.26 12.13 12.66
C THR A 44 13.98 11.11 13.77
N THR A 45 13.33 10.01 13.40
CA THR A 45 13.05 8.89 14.28
C THR A 45 13.91 7.69 13.87
N PRO A 46 14.62 7.01 14.78
CA PRO A 46 15.38 5.84 14.42
C PRO A 46 14.45 4.64 14.13
N ILE A 47 14.49 4.13 12.92
CA ILE A 47 13.83 2.89 12.51
C ILE A 47 14.90 1.83 12.26
N ALA A 48 14.85 0.72 13.02
CA ALA A 48 15.88 -0.33 12.97
C ALA A 48 17.31 0.22 13.12
N GLY A 49 17.51 1.23 13.99
CA GLY A 49 18.81 1.86 14.26
C GLY A 49 19.31 2.84 13.21
N LYS A 50 18.50 3.15 12.17
CA LYS A 50 18.82 4.14 11.14
C LYS A 50 17.88 5.34 11.23
N PRO A 51 18.36 6.57 11.02
CA PRO A 51 17.51 7.75 11.02
C PRO A 51 16.49 7.66 9.89
N ALA A 52 15.25 8.06 10.19
CA ALA A 52 14.17 8.15 9.21
C ALA A 52 13.36 9.42 9.44
N THR A 53 12.89 10.03 8.37
CA THR A 53 11.97 11.16 8.40
C THR A 53 10.54 10.64 8.49
N GLU A 54 9.79 11.13 9.46
CA GLU A 54 8.38 10.79 9.64
C GLU A 54 7.50 11.74 8.82
N LEU A 55 6.57 11.18 8.09
CA LEU A 55 5.52 11.87 7.35
C LEU A 55 4.16 11.46 7.92
N ASP A 56 3.37 12.42 8.35
CA ASP A 56 1.97 12.23 8.69
C ASP A 56 1.13 12.43 7.43
N LEU A 57 0.49 11.37 6.96
CA LEU A 57 -0.34 11.36 5.77
C LEU A 57 -1.81 11.38 6.19
N THR A 58 -2.55 12.39 5.72
CA THR A 58 -4.00 12.51 5.92
C THR A 58 -4.72 12.28 4.60
N ALA A 59 -5.67 11.37 4.58
CA ALA A 59 -6.46 11.07 3.39
C ALA A 59 -7.20 12.31 2.87
N THR A 60 -7.18 12.51 1.56
CA THR A 60 -7.92 13.59 0.87
C THR A 60 -9.33 13.17 0.49
N ASP A 61 -9.60 11.86 0.43
CA ASP A 61 -10.89 11.27 0.10
C ASP A 61 -11.41 10.49 1.33
N PRO A 62 -12.63 10.75 1.80
CA PRO A 62 -13.23 10.03 2.93
C PRO A 62 -13.42 8.53 2.68
N ASP A 63 -13.45 8.10 1.42
CA ASP A 63 -13.55 6.68 1.03
C ASP A 63 -12.20 5.94 1.12
N ASN A 64 -11.11 6.62 1.50
CA ASN A 64 -9.85 5.94 1.74
C ASN A 64 -9.97 5.01 2.95
N VAL A 65 -9.44 3.80 2.76
CA VAL A 65 -9.47 2.73 3.78
C VAL A 65 -8.79 3.16 5.08
N TYR A 66 -7.71 3.90 4.97
CA TYR A 66 -6.97 4.43 6.11
C TYR A 66 -7.01 5.96 6.10
N PRO A 67 -7.77 6.60 7.00
CA PRO A 67 -7.81 8.06 7.09
C PRO A 67 -6.47 8.69 7.40
N THR A 68 -5.62 7.97 8.14
CA THR A 68 -4.27 8.43 8.52
C THR A 68 -3.26 7.31 8.32
N ILE A 69 -2.09 7.69 7.79
CA ILE A 69 -0.92 6.82 7.70
C ILE A 69 0.28 7.60 8.26
N LYS A 70 1.09 6.96 9.10
CA LYS A 70 2.43 7.44 9.43
C LYS A 70 3.42 6.69 8.56
N LEU A 71 4.22 7.43 7.82
CA LEU A 71 5.20 6.89 6.89
C LEU A 71 6.60 7.35 7.28
N TRP A 72 7.52 6.43 7.44
CA TRP A 72 8.93 6.74 7.65
C TRP A 72 9.71 6.46 6.36
N VAL A 73 10.48 7.46 5.96
CA VAL A 73 11.32 7.40 4.76
C VAL A 73 12.78 7.65 5.11
N THR A 74 13.70 7.16 4.29
CA THR A 74 15.11 7.51 4.43
C THR A 74 15.32 9.00 4.14
N PRO A 75 16.12 9.75 4.93
CA PRO A 75 16.26 11.20 4.77
C PRO A 75 16.83 11.64 3.40
N ASP A 76 17.72 10.82 2.82
CA ASP A 76 18.48 11.20 1.62
C ASP A 76 17.83 10.78 0.31
N THR A 77 16.95 9.73 0.35
CA THR A 77 16.44 9.10 -0.87
C THR A 77 14.93 8.91 -0.88
N ASP A 78 14.25 9.37 0.16
CA ASP A 78 12.78 9.28 0.34
C ASP A 78 12.21 7.86 0.17
N VAL A 79 13.07 6.85 0.38
CA VAL A 79 12.65 5.44 0.28
C VAL A 79 11.87 5.04 1.53
N PRO A 80 10.66 4.50 1.41
CA PRO A 80 9.89 4.04 2.56
C PRO A 80 10.61 2.89 3.28
N VAL A 81 10.64 2.96 4.61
CA VAL A 81 11.22 1.95 5.49
C VAL A 81 10.17 1.32 6.40
N ARG A 82 9.15 2.10 6.80
CA ARG A 82 8.02 1.65 7.61
C ARG A 82 6.78 2.49 7.34
N ALA A 83 5.61 1.87 7.45
CA ALA A 83 4.33 2.56 7.51
C ALA A 83 3.46 2.02 8.64
N GLN A 84 2.62 2.87 9.21
CA GLN A 84 1.58 2.52 10.18
C GLN A 84 0.24 3.05 9.68
N PHE A 85 -0.78 2.20 9.71
CA PHE A 85 -2.10 2.48 9.15
C PHE A 85 -3.12 2.55 10.28
N PHE A 86 -3.83 3.67 10.37
CA PHE A 86 -4.79 3.97 11.42
C PHE A 86 -6.22 3.95 10.88
N LEU A 87 -7.13 3.39 11.67
CA LEU A 87 -8.56 3.46 11.42
C LEU A 87 -9.11 4.84 11.81
N ALA A 88 -10.35 5.13 11.42
CA ALA A 88 -11.04 6.37 11.78
C ALA A 88 -11.19 6.60 13.30
N SER A 89 -11.14 5.54 14.09
CA SER A 89 -11.12 5.58 15.55
C SER A 89 -9.77 6.02 16.14
N GLY A 90 -8.73 6.18 15.32
CA GLY A 90 -7.35 6.41 15.76
C GLY A 90 -6.61 5.13 16.17
N LEU A 91 -7.26 3.96 16.06
CA LEU A 91 -6.62 2.68 16.38
C LEU A 91 -5.55 2.35 15.33
N LEU A 92 -4.33 2.05 15.79
CA LEU A 92 -3.29 1.46 14.95
C LEU A 92 -3.74 0.04 14.56
N PHE A 93 -4.11 -0.12 13.30
CA PHE A 93 -4.65 -1.37 12.79
C PHE A 93 -3.57 -2.28 12.20
N ARG A 94 -2.65 -1.68 11.45
CA ARG A 94 -1.61 -2.42 10.72
C ARG A 94 -0.30 -1.65 10.67
N SER A 95 0.79 -2.39 10.48
CA SER A 95 2.09 -1.83 10.08
C SER A 95 2.66 -2.57 8.87
N ALA A 96 3.53 -1.88 8.14
CA ALA A 96 4.30 -2.46 7.05
C ALA A 96 5.78 -2.08 7.21
N ASP A 97 6.66 -3.08 7.13
CA ASP A 97 8.10 -2.85 6.99
C ASP A 97 8.52 -3.13 5.55
N PHE A 98 9.27 -2.20 4.98
CA PHE A 98 9.75 -2.28 3.61
C PHE A 98 11.22 -2.72 3.59
N SER A 99 11.57 -3.65 2.70
CA SER A 99 12.98 -4.03 2.51
C SER A 99 13.79 -2.86 1.94
N ALA A 100 15.10 -2.92 2.10
CA ALA A 100 15.97 -2.03 1.36
C ALA A 100 15.68 -2.17 -0.15
N PRO A 101 15.71 -1.05 -0.90
CA PRO A 101 15.50 -1.09 -2.34
C PRO A 101 16.66 -1.79 -3.03
N VAL A 102 16.34 -2.52 -4.09
CA VAL A 102 17.32 -3.10 -5.02
C VAL A 102 17.29 -2.36 -6.34
N ASP A 103 18.40 -2.35 -7.05
CA ASP A 103 18.42 -1.80 -8.40
C ASP A 103 17.80 -2.80 -9.38
N ALA A 104 16.82 -2.34 -10.14
CA ALA A 104 16.20 -3.10 -11.21
C ALA A 104 16.18 -2.22 -12.47
N ASN A 105 17.13 -2.43 -13.36
CA ASN A 105 17.27 -1.69 -14.61
C ASN A 105 17.36 -0.15 -14.40
N GLY A 106 18.19 0.28 -13.45
CA GLY A 106 18.38 1.70 -13.09
C GLY A 106 17.26 2.32 -12.27
N ARG A 107 16.32 1.51 -11.76
CA ARG A 107 15.26 1.95 -10.85
C ARG A 107 15.41 1.28 -9.50
N LYS A 108 15.26 2.06 -8.44
CA LYS A 108 15.19 1.53 -7.07
C LYS A 108 13.80 0.96 -6.83
N VAL A 109 13.71 -0.35 -6.59
CA VAL A 109 12.44 -1.05 -6.31
C VAL A 109 12.50 -1.79 -4.98
N ILE A 110 11.41 -1.72 -4.24
CA ILE A 110 11.22 -2.53 -3.02
C ILE A 110 10.74 -3.90 -3.45
N ARG A 111 11.42 -4.95 -3.01
CA ARG A 111 11.10 -6.33 -3.38
C ARG A 111 10.32 -7.08 -2.31
N LYS A 112 10.35 -6.60 -1.06
CA LYS A 112 9.68 -7.28 0.04
C LYS A 112 8.97 -6.28 0.94
N ILE A 113 7.72 -6.57 1.28
CA ILE A 113 6.93 -5.83 2.24
C ILE A 113 6.39 -6.82 3.28
N THR A 114 6.63 -6.54 4.55
CA THR A 114 6.10 -7.36 5.65
C THR A 114 4.96 -6.59 6.33
N TYR A 115 3.73 -7.05 6.14
CA TYR A 115 2.56 -6.52 6.82
C TYR A 115 2.33 -7.23 8.14
N ARG A 116 2.01 -6.47 9.21
CA ARG A 116 1.61 -6.99 10.51
C ARG A 116 0.25 -6.46 10.90
N ASN A 117 -0.54 -7.33 11.51
CA ASN A 117 -1.78 -6.94 12.19
C ASN A 117 -1.40 -6.46 13.60
N GLU A 118 -1.68 -5.20 13.91
CA GLU A 118 -1.32 -4.62 15.21
C GLU A 118 -2.40 -4.88 16.28
N VAL A 119 -3.58 -5.31 15.86
CA VAL A 119 -4.64 -5.76 16.77
C VAL A 119 -4.43 -7.22 17.15
N GLU A 120 -4.18 -8.08 16.15
CA GLU A 120 -3.85 -9.50 16.36
C GLU A 120 -2.34 -9.70 16.18
N LYS A 121 -1.54 -9.25 17.14
CA LYS A 121 -0.07 -9.10 17.09
C LYS A 121 0.74 -10.32 16.65
N GLN A 122 0.14 -11.50 16.59
CA GLN A 122 0.82 -12.73 16.20
C GLN A 122 0.78 -13.03 14.69
N ARG A 123 0.09 -12.18 13.90
CA ARG A 123 -0.10 -12.42 12.47
C ARG A 123 0.71 -11.43 11.64
N ALA A 124 1.54 -11.99 10.77
CA ALA A 124 2.27 -11.25 9.77
C ALA A 124 2.16 -11.96 8.42
N SER A 125 2.21 -11.18 7.34
CA SER A 125 2.26 -11.69 5.97
C SER A 125 3.35 -10.97 5.20
N VAL A 126 4.05 -11.70 4.36
CA VAL A 126 5.11 -11.18 3.51
C VAL A 126 4.63 -11.15 2.07
N VAL A 127 4.78 -10.02 1.42
CA VAL A 127 4.60 -9.85 -0.02
C VAL A 127 5.97 -9.75 -0.66
N ASP A 128 6.31 -10.73 -1.47
CA ASP A 128 7.52 -10.71 -2.30
C ASP A 128 7.14 -10.31 -3.74
N ILE A 129 7.75 -9.23 -4.23
CA ILE A 129 7.58 -8.73 -5.60
C ILE A 129 8.69 -9.34 -6.45
N LEU A 130 8.35 -10.41 -7.15
CA LEU A 130 9.33 -11.21 -7.90
C LEU A 130 9.79 -10.49 -9.17
N ASP A 131 8.83 -9.95 -9.94
CA ASP A 131 9.10 -9.21 -11.16
C ASP A 131 8.02 -8.13 -11.39
N GLY A 132 8.38 -7.09 -12.13
CA GLY A 132 7.48 -6.02 -12.53
C GLY A 132 7.92 -5.45 -13.86
N GLN A 133 7.11 -5.62 -14.90
CA GLN A 133 7.38 -5.05 -16.22
C GLN A 133 6.39 -3.92 -16.51
N PRO A 134 6.87 -2.74 -16.96
CA PRO A 134 5.98 -1.69 -17.42
C PRO A 134 5.18 -2.20 -18.62
N ARG A 135 3.86 -2.13 -18.52
CA ARG A 135 2.96 -2.51 -19.61
C ARG A 135 1.96 -1.39 -19.88
N LYS A 136 1.79 -1.06 -21.16
CA LYS A 136 0.71 -0.16 -21.57
C LYS A 136 -0.59 -0.96 -21.57
N ILE A 137 -1.50 -0.61 -20.68
CA ILE A 137 -2.79 -1.28 -20.54
C ILE A 137 -3.84 -0.38 -21.20
N PRO A 138 -4.69 -0.91 -22.10
CA PRO A 138 -5.79 -0.14 -22.68
C PRO A 138 -6.74 0.37 -21.59
N SER A 139 -7.20 1.63 -21.70
CA SER A 139 -8.08 2.24 -20.70
C SER A 139 -9.40 1.49 -20.50
N GLY A 140 -9.90 0.81 -21.53
CA GLY A 140 -11.10 -0.01 -21.45
C GLY A 140 -11.00 -1.18 -20.45
N TRP A 141 -9.81 -1.66 -20.13
CA TRP A 141 -9.62 -2.72 -19.12
C TRP A 141 -9.98 -2.30 -17.71
N PHE A 142 -10.05 -1.01 -17.45
CA PHE A 142 -10.43 -0.44 -16.15
C PHE A 142 -11.92 -0.03 -16.10
N ASN A 143 -12.66 -0.20 -17.21
CA ASN A 143 -14.08 0.05 -17.22
C ASN A 143 -14.86 -1.20 -16.83
N PRO A 144 -15.65 -1.19 -15.72
CA PRO A 144 -16.46 -2.32 -15.29
C PRO A 144 -17.39 -2.88 -16.38
N ASP A 145 -17.93 -2.00 -17.25
CA ASP A 145 -18.88 -2.37 -18.29
C ASP A 145 -18.23 -3.16 -19.44
N THR A 146 -16.92 -3.01 -19.64
CA THR A 146 -16.17 -3.70 -20.70
C THR A 146 -15.35 -4.90 -20.19
N LEU A 147 -15.40 -5.21 -18.89
CA LEU A 147 -14.67 -6.36 -18.32
C LEU A 147 -15.13 -7.70 -18.89
N ALA A 148 -16.37 -7.78 -19.38
CA ALA A 148 -16.93 -8.97 -20.03
C ALA A 148 -16.38 -9.20 -21.44
N ASP A 149 -16.00 -8.12 -22.13
CA ASP A 149 -15.62 -8.13 -23.56
C ASP A 149 -14.11 -8.32 -23.76
N GLY A 150 -13.32 -8.26 -22.70
CA GLY A 150 -11.85 -8.24 -22.73
C GLY A 150 -11.15 -9.57 -22.44
N GLN A 151 -11.86 -10.70 -22.55
CA GLN A 151 -11.28 -12.05 -22.40
C GLN A 151 -11.27 -12.82 -23.70
#